data_0ea8b3ce5dbe127742ded1a7fe465fff
#
_entry.id   0ea8b3ce5dbe127742ded1a7fe465fff
#
_cell.length_a   1.000
_cell.length_b   1.000
_cell.length_c   1.000
_cell.angle_alpha   90.00
_cell.angle_beta   90.00
_cell.angle_gamma   90.00
#
_symmetry.space_group_name_H-M   'P 1'
#
loop_
_entity.id
_entity.type
_entity.pdbx_description
1 polymer ?
#
loop_
_entity_poly.entity_id
_entity_poly.type
_entity_poly.pdbx_seq_one_letter_code
_entity_poly.pdbx_strand_id
1 'polypeptide(L)'
;MKKIVIIAVALVLATGLVFAGGKADAGKAKIGVSMPTQSLQRWNQDGANMKAQLEAAGYAVDLQYAGDNDIPTQVAQIENMIVGGCKVLVIAAIDGSALTEVLKDAKANDIPVIAYDRLIMNSDAVSYYASFDNFKVGVIQGEYLRDKLNLKSAAGPFNMELITGDPGDNNAGFFFNGALSILKPYIDSGKIKILSGQKTFAQCATPSWSTEEAQKRFENIVTSVGYGPKGVKLDAVMASNDSTAQGVTNALVGAGYTKANFPLLTGQDCDKASVKNMLLGLQSMSIFKDTRTLAAQVVEMVTAIAKGSTVPVNDKKTYDNGTGIIPSFLCEPVFATLDNYKELLIDSGYYTEADIAVK
;
A
#
# COMPACT_ATOMS: atom_id res chain seq x y z
N MET A 1 -30.28 -45.04 -77.94
CA MET A 1 -30.03 -43.69 -77.52
C MET A 1 -30.23 -43.62 -76.01
N LYS A 2 -29.13 -43.74 -75.25
CA LYS A 2 -29.18 -43.79 -73.78
C LYS A 2 -28.73 -42.43 -73.28
N LYS A 3 -29.60 -41.76 -72.48
CA LYS A 3 -29.27 -40.48 -71.79
C LYS A 3 -28.57 -40.85 -70.51
N ILE A 4 -27.34 -40.37 -70.37
CA ILE A 4 -26.56 -40.44 -69.11
C ILE A 4 -26.87 -39.17 -68.34
N VAL A 5 -27.40 -39.32 -67.09
CA VAL A 5 -27.60 -38.24 -66.13
C VAL A 5 -26.42 -38.29 -65.21
N ILE A 6 -25.61 -37.21 -65.21
CA ILE A 6 -24.49 -37.03 -64.28
C ILE A 6 -25.02 -36.23 -63.05
N ILE A 7 -25.05 -36.92 -61.91
CA ILE A 7 -25.35 -36.29 -60.63
C ILE A 7 -24.00 -35.81 -60.03
N ALA A 8 -23.79 -34.45 -59.93
CA ALA A 8 -22.68 -33.86 -59.25
C ALA A 8 -23.02 -33.79 -57.76
N VAL A 9 -22.31 -34.55 -56.94
CA VAL A 9 -22.38 -34.46 -55.48
C VAL A 9 -21.37 -33.39 -55.05
N ALA A 10 -21.89 -32.22 -54.61
CA ALA A 10 -21.08 -31.18 -53.99
C ALA A 10 -20.78 -31.53 -52.50
N LEU A 11 -19.57 -31.92 -52.24
CA LEU A 11 -19.08 -32.16 -50.88
C LEU A 11 -18.73 -30.81 -50.24
N VAL A 12 -19.60 -30.27 -49.38
CA VAL A 12 -19.32 -29.10 -48.58
C VAL A 12 -18.49 -29.54 -47.38
N LEU A 13 -17.19 -29.28 -47.41
CA LEU A 13 -16.29 -29.38 -46.27
C LEU A 13 -16.56 -28.18 -45.33
N ALA A 14 -17.40 -28.40 -44.34
CA ALA A 14 -17.51 -27.47 -43.20
C ALA A 14 -16.28 -27.64 -42.29
N THR A 15 -15.23 -26.85 -42.53
CA THR A 15 -14.14 -26.69 -41.53
C THR A 15 -14.70 -25.91 -40.35
N GLY A 16 -15.14 -26.63 -39.33
CA GLY A 16 -15.48 -26.05 -38.04
C GLY A 16 -14.19 -25.50 -37.38
N LEU A 17 -14.02 -24.19 -37.44
CA LEU A 17 -13.10 -23.48 -36.56
C LEU A 17 -13.66 -23.64 -35.14
N VAL A 18 -13.13 -24.59 -34.40
CA VAL A 18 -13.31 -24.65 -32.95
C VAL A 18 -12.49 -23.50 -32.38
N PHE A 19 -13.11 -22.33 -32.24
CA PHE A 19 -12.64 -21.33 -31.29
C PHE A 19 -12.77 -21.97 -29.89
N ALA A 20 -11.65 -22.33 -29.30
CA ALA A 20 -11.57 -22.58 -27.88
C ALA A 20 -11.78 -21.22 -27.17
N GLY A 21 -13.02 -20.72 -27.23
CA GLY A 21 -13.47 -19.61 -26.43
C GLY A 21 -13.47 -20.08 -24.98
N GLY A 22 -12.53 -19.60 -24.17
CA GLY A 22 -12.71 -19.65 -22.74
C GLY A 22 -14.15 -19.17 -22.44
N LYS A 23 -14.84 -19.84 -21.53
CA LYS A 23 -16.18 -19.41 -21.10
C LYS A 23 -16.10 -17.95 -20.70
N ALA A 24 -16.57 -17.07 -21.56
CA ALA A 24 -16.81 -15.69 -21.16
C ALA A 24 -17.76 -15.75 -19.96
N ASP A 25 -17.45 -15.01 -18.89
CA ASP A 25 -18.30 -14.81 -17.73
C ASP A 25 -19.56 -14.00 -18.15
N ALA A 26 -20.30 -14.51 -19.11
CA ALA A 26 -21.47 -13.85 -19.67
C ALA A 26 -22.56 -13.78 -18.61
N GLY A 27 -22.66 -12.60 -17.95
CA GLY A 27 -23.70 -12.31 -16.98
C GLY A 27 -23.21 -11.75 -15.65
N LYS A 28 -21.92 -11.83 -15.30
CA LYS A 28 -21.41 -11.24 -14.06
C LYS A 28 -21.04 -9.78 -14.25
N ALA A 29 -21.40 -8.93 -13.27
CA ALA A 29 -20.92 -7.54 -13.26
C ALA A 29 -19.39 -7.51 -13.16
N LYS A 30 -18.75 -6.72 -14.01
CA LYS A 30 -17.30 -6.60 -14.07
C LYS A 30 -16.82 -5.46 -13.19
N ILE A 31 -15.83 -5.73 -12.35
CA ILE A 31 -15.19 -4.75 -11.46
C ILE A 31 -13.77 -4.52 -11.94
N GLY A 32 -13.41 -3.25 -12.16
CA GLY A 32 -12.05 -2.85 -12.49
C GLY A 32 -11.25 -2.65 -11.20
N VAL A 33 -10.07 -3.25 -11.12
CA VAL A 33 -9.14 -3.12 -9.99
C VAL A 33 -7.79 -2.67 -10.52
N SER A 34 -7.42 -1.42 -10.23
CA SER A 34 -6.14 -0.83 -10.66
C SER A 34 -5.21 -0.70 -9.46
N MET A 35 -4.07 -1.39 -9.51
CA MET A 35 -3.00 -1.35 -8.51
C MET A 35 -1.76 -0.65 -9.05
N PRO A 36 -0.93 -0.02 -8.19
CA PRO A 36 0.22 0.78 -8.66
C PRO A 36 1.29 -0.09 -9.32
N THR A 37 1.84 -1.05 -8.58
CA THR A 37 3.03 -1.79 -9.01
C THR A 37 3.06 -3.19 -8.40
N GLN A 38 3.86 -4.08 -8.97
CA GLN A 38 4.18 -5.40 -8.41
C GLN A 38 5.53 -5.44 -7.67
N SER A 39 6.33 -4.37 -7.74
CA SER A 39 7.65 -4.31 -7.08
C SER A 39 7.55 -4.28 -5.55
N LEU A 40 6.48 -3.73 -5.01
CA LEU A 40 6.19 -3.73 -3.57
C LEU A 40 5.29 -4.90 -3.20
N GLN A 41 5.72 -5.72 -2.23
CA GLN A 41 5.02 -6.94 -1.82
C GLN A 41 3.55 -6.68 -1.48
N ARG A 42 3.26 -5.59 -0.81
CA ARG A 42 1.93 -5.22 -0.38
C ARG A 42 0.91 -5.25 -1.53
N TRP A 43 1.23 -4.61 -2.67
CA TRP A 43 0.27 -4.49 -3.78
C TRP A 43 -0.07 -5.83 -4.42
N ASN A 44 0.87 -6.79 -4.42
CA ASN A 44 0.59 -8.16 -4.85
C ASN A 44 -0.42 -8.85 -3.93
N GLN A 45 -0.32 -8.64 -2.61
CA GLN A 45 -1.25 -9.19 -1.64
C GLN A 45 -2.63 -8.50 -1.72
N ASP A 46 -2.66 -7.17 -1.81
CA ASP A 46 -3.90 -6.41 -1.96
C ASP A 46 -4.67 -6.82 -3.22
N GLY A 47 -4.02 -6.85 -4.38
CA GLY A 47 -4.65 -7.23 -5.64
C GLY A 47 -5.11 -8.68 -5.65
N ALA A 48 -4.30 -9.62 -5.13
CA ALA A 48 -4.69 -11.03 -5.05
C ALA A 48 -5.89 -11.24 -4.13
N ASN A 49 -5.89 -10.63 -2.94
CA ASN A 49 -7.01 -10.70 -2.00
C ASN A 49 -8.27 -10.06 -2.57
N MET A 50 -8.14 -8.87 -3.20
CA MET A 50 -9.26 -8.18 -3.84
C MET A 50 -9.90 -9.04 -4.93
N LYS A 51 -9.08 -9.57 -5.85
CA LYS A 51 -9.55 -10.43 -6.93
C LYS A 51 -10.27 -11.67 -6.39
N ALA A 52 -9.62 -12.41 -5.49
CA ALA A 52 -10.18 -13.66 -4.96
C ALA A 52 -11.53 -13.42 -4.26
N GLN A 53 -11.63 -12.37 -3.46
CA GLN A 53 -12.86 -12.09 -2.70
C GLN A 53 -13.98 -11.53 -3.58
N LEU A 54 -13.69 -10.70 -4.57
CA LEU A 54 -14.67 -10.22 -5.54
C LEU A 54 -15.19 -11.37 -6.42
N GLU A 55 -14.31 -12.26 -6.89
CA GLU A 55 -14.70 -13.45 -7.65
C GLU A 55 -15.57 -14.40 -6.82
N ALA A 56 -15.22 -14.60 -5.55
CA ALA A 56 -16.03 -15.38 -4.59
C ALA A 56 -17.42 -14.74 -4.34
N ALA A 57 -17.52 -13.42 -4.38
CA ALA A 57 -18.78 -12.68 -4.29
C ALA A 57 -19.60 -12.69 -5.60
N GLY A 58 -19.09 -13.32 -6.67
CA GLY A 58 -19.81 -13.52 -7.93
C GLY A 58 -19.53 -12.49 -9.00
N TYR A 59 -18.53 -11.63 -8.85
CA TYR A 59 -18.13 -10.63 -9.83
C TYR A 59 -17.10 -11.18 -10.83
N ALA A 60 -17.03 -10.59 -12.03
CA ALA A 60 -15.88 -10.70 -12.91
C ALA A 60 -14.88 -9.59 -12.54
N VAL A 61 -13.58 -9.88 -12.53
CA VAL A 61 -12.56 -8.93 -12.08
C VAL A 61 -11.53 -8.66 -13.16
N ASP A 62 -11.34 -7.38 -13.46
CA ASP A 62 -10.26 -6.88 -14.31
C ASP A 62 -9.18 -6.28 -13.39
N LEU A 63 -8.21 -7.11 -12.97
CA LEU A 63 -7.10 -6.69 -12.12
C LEU A 63 -5.90 -6.36 -12.98
N GLN A 64 -5.42 -5.12 -12.85
CA GLN A 64 -4.22 -4.65 -13.54
C GLN A 64 -3.25 -3.94 -12.59
N TYR A 65 -1.97 -4.04 -12.90
CA TYR A 65 -0.87 -3.34 -12.24
C TYR A 65 -0.17 -2.46 -13.28
N ALA A 66 0.06 -1.21 -12.92
CA ALA A 66 0.72 -0.30 -13.86
C ALA A 66 2.23 -0.54 -13.93
N GLY A 67 2.97 -0.11 -12.95
CA GLY A 67 4.42 -0.18 -12.89
C GLY A 67 4.97 0.88 -11.92
N ASP A 68 6.26 0.80 -11.62
CA ASP A 68 6.89 1.76 -10.73
C ASP A 68 6.82 3.16 -11.33
N ASN A 69 6.06 4.04 -10.68
CA ASN A 69 5.83 5.42 -11.11
C ASN A 69 5.29 5.57 -12.55
N ASP A 70 4.67 4.52 -13.11
CA ASP A 70 4.14 4.53 -14.48
C ASP A 70 2.68 5.01 -14.51
N ILE A 71 2.50 6.31 -14.25
CA ILE A 71 1.19 6.97 -14.27
C ILE A 71 0.50 6.84 -15.63
N PRO A 72 1.16 7.04 -16.79
CA PRO A 72 0.52 6.90 -18.09
C PRO A 72 -0.09 5.51 -18.31
N THR A 73 0.61 4.44 -17.89
CA THR A 73 0.07 3.08 -17.97
C THR A 73 -1.15 2.92 -17.07
N GLN A 74 -1.14 3.48 -15.86
CA GLN A 74 -2.31 3.42 -14.97
C GLN A 74 -3.52 4.15 -15.57
N VAL A 75 -3.33 5.32 -16.17
CA VAL A 75 -4.39 6.07 -16.86
C VAL A 75 -4.98 5.23 -18.00
N ALA A 76 -4.14 4.68 -18.88
CA ALA A 76 -4.60 3.86 -20.00
C ALA A 76 -5.36 2.59 -19.55
N GLN A 77 -4.93 1.97 -18.44
CA GLN A 77 -5.62 0.83 -17.85
C GLN A 77 -7.02 1.21 -17.35
N ILE A 78 -7.15 2.35 -16.67
CA ILE A 78 -8.44 2.87 -16.18
C ILE A 78 -9.37 3.19 -17.37
N GLU A 79 -8.87 3.85 -18.43
CA GLU A 79 -9.63 4.08 -19.65
C GLU A 79 -10.16 2.77 -20.25
N ASN A 80 -9.29 1.74 -20.34
CA ASN A 80 -9.68 0.42 -20.84
C ASN A 80 -10.73 -0.26 -19.94
N MET A 81 -10.68 -0.08 -18.63
CA MET A 81 -11.69 -0.61 -17.70
C MET A 81 -13.05 0.08 -17.92
N ILE A 82 -13.06 1.40 -18.12
CA ILE A 82 -14.27 2.18 -18.42
C ILE A 82 -14.90 1.69 -19.73
N VAL A 83 -14.13 1.68 -20.82
CA VAL A 83 -14.60 1.21 -22.14
C VAL A 83 -14.97 -0.29 -22.11
N GLY A 84 -14.24 -1.08 -21.32
CA GLY A 84 -14.49 -2.51 -21.09
C GLY A 84 -15.75 -2.81 -20.27
N GLY A 85 -16.51 -1.79 -19.85
CA GLY A 85 -17.81 -1.91 -19.22
C GLY A 85 -17.76 -2.31 -17.74
N CYS A 86 -16.67 -2.01 -17.04
CA CYS A 86 -16.62 -2.16 -15.60
C CYS A 86 -17.72 -1.33 -14.91
N LYS A 87 -18.34 -1.89 -13.90
CA LYS A 87 -19.49 -1.28 -13.18
C LYS A 87 -19.06 -0.51 -11.93
N VAL A 88 -17.90 -0.80 -11.40
CA VAL A 88 -17.23 -0.10 -10.30
C VAL A 88 -15.74 -0.14 -10.59
N LEU A 89 -15.04 0.94 -10.24
CA LEU A 89 -13.59 1.00 -10.26
C LEU A 89 -13.07 1.05 -8.83
N VAL A 90 -12.10 0.19 -8.53
CA VAL A 90 -11.34 0.15 -7.27
C VAL A 90 -9.90 0.51 -7.61
N ILE A 91 -9.45 1.68 -7.18
CA ILE A 91 -8.19 2.25 -7.67
C ILE A 91 -7.26 2.61 -6.51
N ALA A 92 -6.08 1.98 -6.47
CA ALA A 92 -4.95 2.43 -5.69
C ALA A 92 -4.05 3.30 -6.57
N ALA A 93 -4.12 4.61 -6.42
CA ALA A 93 -3.41 5.53 -7.30
C ALA A 93 -1.88 5.48 -7.08
N ILE A 94 -1.10 5.57 -8.17
CA ILE A 94 0.35 5.83 -8.11
C ILE A 94 0.58 7.20 -7.51
N ASP A 95 -0.04 8.23 -8.11
CA ASP A 95 -0.11 9.61 -7.63
C ASP A 95 -1.58 10.01 -7.48
N GLY A 96 -1.97 10.43 -6.28
CA GLY A 96 -3.35 10.80 -5.98
C GLY A 96 -3.90 11.91 -6.86
N SER A 97 -3.06 12.81 -7.36
CA SER A 97 -3.48 13.97 -8.15
C SER A 97 -3.48 13.75 -9.67
N ALA A 98 -2.95 12.61 -10.13
CA ALA A 98 -2.71 12.38 -11.56
C ALA A 98 -3.92 11.82 -12.32
N LEU A 99 -4.96 11.35 -11.64
CA LEU A 99 -6.07 10.64 -12.26
C LEU A 99 -7.31 11.51 -12.54
N THR A 100 -7.24 12.81 -12.27
CA THR A 100 -8.39 13.72 -12.34
C THR A 100 -9.07 13.70 -13.72
N GLU A 101 -8.32 13.68 -14.81
CA GLU A 101 -8.89 13.73 -16.16
C GLU A 101 -9.59 12.43 -16.54
N VAL A 102 -8.93 11.28 -16.37
CA VAL A 102 -9.52 9.97 -16.73
C VAL A 102 -10.76 9.64 -15.89
N LEU A 103 -10.83 10.12 -14.65
CA LEU A 103 -11.98 9.89 -13.79
C LEU A 103 -13.20 10.73 -14.15
N LYS A 104 -13.05 11.80 -14.96
CA LYS A 104 -14.23 12.47 -15.56
C LYS A 104 -15.02 11.54 -16.46
N ASP A 105 -14.34 10.65 -17.18
CA ASP A 105 -14.99 9.65 -18.03
C ASP A 105 -15.74 8.60 -17.19
N ALA A 106 -15.17 8.18 -16.06
CA ALA A 106 -15.87 7.30 -15.12
C ALA A 106 -17.17 7.95 -14.62
N LYS A 107 -17.09 9.24 -14.22
CA LYS A 107 -18.23 10.01 -13.77
C LYS A 107 -19.28 10.20 -14.88
N ALA A 108 -18.88 10.52 -16.09
CA ALA A 108 -19.75 10.70 -17.24
C ALA A 108 -20.51 9.41 -17.64
N ASN A 109 -19.96 8.25 -17.28
CA ASN A 109 -20.56 6.93 -17.51
C ASN A 109 -21.24 6.36 -16.25
N ASP A 110 -21.47 7.16 -15.21
CA ASP A 110 -22.09 6.76 -13.93
C ASP A 110 -21.37 5.56 -13.27
N ILE A 111 -20.04 5.45 -13.42
CA ILE A 111 -19.22 4.39 -12.84
C ILE A 111 -18.69 4.86 -11.48
N PRO A 112 -19.16 4.30 -10.35
CA PRO A 112 -18.65 4.64 -9.02
C PRO A 112 -17.16 4.29 -8.88
N VAL A 113 -16.42 5.18 -8.22
CA VAL A 113 -14.99 5.04 -7.95
C VAL A 113 -14.76 4.89 -6.46
N ILE A 114 -14.13 3.81 -6.05
CA ILE A 114 -13.61 3.59 -4.70
C ILE A 114 -12.09 3.82 -4.75
N ALA A 115 -11.63 4.89 -4.10
CA ALA A 115 -10.21 5.05 -3.83
C ALA A 115 -9.79 3.96 -2.82
N TYR A 116 -8.81 3.14 -3.19
CA TYR A 116 -8.33 2.01 -2.39
C TYR A 116 -6.98 2.35 -1.78
N ASP A 117 -6.89 2.25 -0.46
CA ASP A 117 -5.69 2.54 0.34
C ASP A 117 -5.18 4.00 0.20
N ARG A 118 -4.97 4.50 -1.01
CA ARG A 118 -4.53 5.86 -1.32
C ARG A 118 -5.70 6.74 -1.75
N LEU A 119 -5.85 7.88 -1.09
CA LEU A 119 -6.90 8.84 -1.46
C LEU A 119 -6.57 9.49 -2.80
N ILE A 120 -7.55 9.45 -3.72
CA ILE A 120 -7.44 10.17 -5.00
C ILE A 120 -7.87 11.62 -4.77
N MET A 121 -6.97 12.55 -5.09
CA MET A 121 -7.13 13.97 -4.86
C MET A 121 -7.75 14.69 -6.07
N ASN A 122 -8.33 15.85 -5.82
CA ASN A 122 -8.80 16.81 -6.82
C ASN A 122 -9.80 16.26 -7.85
N SER A 123 -10.54 15.20 -7.51
CA SER A 123 -11.55 14.59 -8.38
C SER A 123 -12.85 14.40 -7.66
N ASP A 124 -13.92 14.98 -8.22
CA ASP A 124 -15.30 14.84 -7.75
C ASP A 124 -15.98 13.55 -8.27
N ALA A 125 -15.24 12.71 -8.98
CA ALA A 125 -15.66 11.38 -9.41
C ALA A 125 -15.49 10.33 -8.30
N VAL A 126 -14.67 10.60 -7.27
CA VAL A 126 -14.43 9.66 -6.17
C VAL A 126 -15.68 9.59 -5.30
N SER A 127 -16.28 8.40 -5.26
CA SER A 127 -17.52 8.15 -4.52
C SER A 127 -17.24 7.75 -3.06
N TYR A 128 -16.19 6.95 -2.84
CA TYR A 128 -15.83 6.39 -1.53
C TYR A 128 -14.31 6.22 -1.41
N TYR A 129 -13.84 6.11 -0.16
CA TYR A 129 -12.48 5.77 0.15
C TYR A 129 -12.44 4.60 1.14
N ALA A 130 -11.58 3.63 0.91
CA ALA A 130 -11.35 2.50 1.80
C ALA A 130 -9.86 2.39 2.12
N SER A 131 -9.50 2.47 3.39
CA SER A 131 -8.12 2.43 3.85
C SER A 131 -8.02 1.96 5.30
N PHE A 132 -6.86 2.14 5.90
CA PHE A 132 -6.66 2.10 7.34
C PHE A 132 -6.66 3.52 7.92
N ASP A 133 -6.77 3.65 9.25
CA ASP A 133 -6.56 4.95 9.91
C ASP A 133 -5.09 5.36 9.82
N ASN A 134 -4.76 6.09 8.77
CA ASN A 134 -3.39 6.44 8.43
C ASN A 134 -2.73 7.40 9.44
N PHE A 135 -3.50 8.29 10.07
CA PHE A 135 -2.97 9.13 11.13
C PHE A 135 -2.63 8.30 12.36
N LYS A 136 -3.49 7.36 12.72
CA LYS A 136 -3.29 6.44 13.84
C LYS A 136 -2.06 5.55 13.63
N VAL A 137 -1.78 5.11 12.39
CA VAL A 137 -0.52 4.40 12.06
C VAL A 137 0.68 5.19 12.55
N GLY A 138 0.78 6.47 12.18
CA GLY A 138 1.88 7.34 12.62
C GLY A 138 1.89 7.53 14.14
N VAL A 139 0.72 7.74 14.76
CA VAL A 139 0.61 7.86 16.23
C VAL A 139 1.18 6.63 16.92
N ILE A 140 0.81 5.41 16.49
CA ILE A 140 1.32 4.15 17.06
C ILE A 140 2.84 4.06 16.92
N GLN A 141 3.42 4.42 15.78
CA GLN A 141 4.87 4.46 15.57
C GLN A 141 5.57 5.45 16.53
N GLY A 142 5.01 6.65 16.65
CA GLY A 142 5.51 7.68 17.58
C GLY A 142 5.43 7.25 19.03
N GLU A 143 4.31 6.64 19.44
CA GLU A 143 4.11 6.11 20.80
C GLU A 143 5.07 4.96 21.11
N TYR A 144 5.27 4.04 20.16
CA TYR A 144 6.24 2.96 20.31
C TYR A 144 7.65 3.52 20.59
N LEU A 145 8.12 4.48 19.80
CA LEU A 145 9.42 5.11 19.99
C LEU A 145 9.50 5.91 21.31
N ARG A 146 8.45 6.66 21.66
CA ARG A 146 8.33 7.37 22.93
C ARG A 146 8.53 6.43 24.12
N ASP A 147 7.84 5.31 24.09
CA ASP A 147 7.79 4.39 25.23
C ASP A 147 9.05 3.51 25.30
N LYS A 148 9.59 3.05 24.17
CA LYS A 148 10.83 2.26 24.13
C LYS A 148 12.08 3.10 24.50
N LEU A 149 12.13 4.38 24.15
CA LEU A 149 13.17 5.31 24.59
C LEU A 149 12.89 5.90 25.98
N ASN A 150 11.75 5.56 26.59
CA ASN A 150 11.32 6.10 27.86
C ASN A 150 11.36 7.66 27.90
N LEU A 151 10.91 8.30 26.83
CA LEU A 151 11.04 9.74 26.64
C LEU A 151 10.36 10.57 27.72
N LYS A 152 9.39 10.03 28.45
CA LYS A 152 8.69 10.74 29.53
C LYS A 152 9.60 10.98 30.73
N SER A 153 10.54 10.07 31.04
CA SER A 153 11.35 10.07 32.26
C SER A 153 12.86 10.05 32.02
N ALA A 154 13.36 9.46 30.92
CA ALA A 154 14.79 9.42 30.63
C ALA A 154 15.37 10.81 30.39
N ALA A 155 16.64 11.03 30.77
CA ALA A 155 17.29 12.35 30.65
C ALA A 155 17.52 12.77 29.19
N GLY A 156 17.88 11.83 28.29
CA GLY A 156 18.30 12.16 26.92
C GLY A 156 19.66 12.88 26.86
N PRO A 157 20.04 13.54 25.75
CA PRO A 157 19.33 13.50 24.47
C PRO A 157 19.45 12.15 23.77
N PHE A 158 18.46 11.85 22.90
CA PHE A 158 18.46 10.70 22.01
C PHE A 158 18.64 11.16 20.58
N ASN A 159 19.50 10.52 19.80
CA ASN A 159 19.66 10.80 18.37
C ASN A 159 18.67 9.95 17.57
N MET A 160 17.83 10.61 16.82
CA MET A 160 16.79 9.99 15.97
C MET A 160 16.86 10.56 14.57
N GLU A 161 16.53 9.75 13.57
CA GLU A 161 16.32 10.22 12.20
C GLU A 161 14.90 9.89 11.72
N LEU A 162 14.44 10.65 10.73
CA LEU A 162 13.09 10.53 10.17
C LEU A 162 13.18 10.16 8.70
N ILE A 163 12.35 9.19 8.29
CA ILE A 163 12.16 8.84 6.90
C ILE A 163 10.68 8.54 6.65
N THR A 164 10.14 9.09 5.57
CA THR A 164 8.74 8.91 5.20
C THR A 164 8.63 8.52 3.72
N GLY A 165 7.40 8.40 3.23
CA GLY A 165 7.10 7.84 1.93
C GLY A 165 7.02 8.84 0.79
N ASP A 166 6.32 8.41 -0.25
CA ASP A 166 6.17 9.14 -1.51
C ASP A 166 5.35 10.43 -1.32
N PRO A 167 5.82 11.58 -1.82
CA PRO A 167 5.06 12.84 -1.74
C PRO A 167 3.79 12.86 -2.60
N GLY A 168 3.68 12.00 -3.62
CA GLY A 168 2.46 11.82 -4.42
C GLY A 168 1.40 10.97 -3.73
N ASP A 169 1.75 10.31 -2.62
CA ASP A 169 0.82 9.57 -1.77
C ASP A 169 0.37 10.42 -0.58
N ASN A 170 -0.89 10.82 -0.57
CA ASN A 170 -1.47 11.63 0.51
C ASN A 170 -1.30 10.98 1.90
N ASN A 171 -1.26 9.65 1.97
CA ASN A 171 -1.10 8.92 3.23
C ASN A 171 0.26 9.17 3.90
N ALA A 172 1.32 9.39 3.11
CA ALA A 172 2.66 9.65 3.64
C ALA A 172 2.67 10.85 4.61
N GLY A 173 1.87 11.89 4.29
CA GLY A 173 1.66 13.04 5.16
C GLY A 173 0.95 12.67 6.47
N PHE A 174 -0.07 11.81 6.42
CA PHE A 174 -0.78 11.35 7.63
C PHE A 174 0.12 10.53 8.54
N PHE A 175 0.90 9.59 8.00
CA PHE A 175 1.86 8.81 8.78
C PHE A 175 2.89 9.71 9.46
N PHE A 176 3.50 10.61 8.71
CA PHE A 176 4.52 11.53 9.21
C PHE A 176 3.95 12.45 10.31
N ASN A 177 2.81 13.09 10.06
CA ASN A 177 2.18 14.00 11.02
C ASN A 177 1.66 13.26 12.26
N GLY A 178 1.14 12.04 12.10
CA GLY A 178 0.74 11.17 13.21
C GLY A 178 1.91 10.88 14.13
N ALA A 179 3.07 10.47 13.59
CA ALA A 179 4.28 10.23 14.40
C ALA A 179 4.79 11.52 15.06
N LEU A 180 4.80 12.62 14.32
CA LEU A 180 5.23 13.92 14.86
C LEU A 180 4.27 14.47 15.91
N SER A 181 2.97 14.16 15.89
CA SER A 181 2.04 14.55 16.95
C SER A 181 2.49 14.06 18.33
N ILE A 182 3.21 12.93 18.37
CA ILE A 182 3.78 12.34 19.58
C ILE A 182 5.22 12.79 19.82
N LEU A 183 6.06 12.84 18.79
CA LEU A 183 7.52 13.03 18.93
C LEU A 183 7.93 14.50 18.95
N LYS A 184 7.16 15.39 18.32
CA LYS A 184 7.50 16.81 18.20
C LYS A 184 7.79 17.51 19.53
N PRO A 185 7.05 17.33 20.63
CA PRO A 185 7.40 17.96 21.92
C PRO A 185 8.81 17.58 22.41
N TYR A 186 9.25 16.36 22.14
CA TYR A 186 10.60 15.90 22.53
C TYR A 186 11.68 16.41 21.57
N ILE A 187 11.35 16.61 20.30
CA ILE A 187 12.25 17.24 19.32
C ILE A 187 12.42 18.73 19.66
N ASP A 188 11.34 19.45 19.92
CA ASP A 188 11.35 20.87 20.23
C ASP A 188 12.10 21.18 21.54
N SER A 189 11.98 20.30 22.54
CA SER A 189 12.72 20.42 23.79
C SER A 189 14.20 20.02 23.69
N GLY A 190 14.65 19.48 22.56
CA GLY A 190 16.01 18.97 22.38
C GLY A 190 16.29 17.63 23.04
N LYS A 191 15.26 16.97 23.60
CA LYS A 191 15.37 15.62 24.15
C LYS A 191 15.57 14.58 23.05
N ILE A 192 14.99 14.81 21.86
CA ILE A 192 15.33 14.12 20.62
C ILE A 192 16.11 15.09 19.75
N LYS A 193 17.24 14.63 19.23
CA LYS A 193 18.06 15.37 18.27
C LYS A 193 18.00 14.69 16.90
N ILE A 194 17.62 15.45 15.88
CA ILE A 194 17.71 15.03 14.47
C ILE A 194 19.00 15.64 13.93
N LEU A 195 20.10 14.86 13.96
CA LEU A 195 21.43 15.39 13.67
C LEU A 195 21.65 15.68 12.18
N SER A 196 20.93 15.00 11.29
CA SER A 196 20.90 15.33 9.86
C SER A 196 20.30 16.72 9.58
N GLY A 197 19.54 17.27 10.52
CA GLY A 197 18.73 18.48 10.35
C GLY A 197 17.48 18.29 9.49
N GLN A 198 17.21 17.09 8.96
CA GLN A 198 16.07 16.80 8.10
C GLN A 198 14.81 16.54 8.97
N LYS A 199 13.96 17.54 9.08
CA LYS A 199 12.81 17.53 10.01
C LYS A 199 11.47 17.75 9.33
N THR A 200 11.45 18.21 8.08
CA THR A 200 10.22 18.45 7.34
C THR A 200 9.83 17.25 6.51
N PHE A 201 8.54 17.13 6.20
CA PHE A 201 8.04 16.07 5.32
C PHE A 201 8.84 15.98 4.01
N ALA A 202 9.02 17.12 3.31
CA ALA A 202 9.74 17.15 2.03
C ALA A 202 11.20 16.68 2.13
N GLN A 203 11.89 16.99 3.25
CA GLN A 203 13.26 16.52 3.49
C GLN A 203 13.35 15.03 3.79
N CYS A 204 12.28 14.46 4.36
CA CYS A 204 12.21 13.07 4.79
C CYS A 204 11.56 12.15 3.76
N ALA A 205 10.96 12.71 2.69
CA ALA A 205 10.23 11.98 1.69
C ALA A 205 11.11 10.99 0.89
N THR A 206 10.51 9.90 0.47
CA THR A 206 11.16 8.85 -0.33
C THR A 206 10.30 8.60 -1.58
N PRO A 207 10.74 9.06 -2.76
CA PRO A 207 10.00 8.87 -4.00
C PRO A 207 9.66 7.40 -4.24
N SER A 208 8.44 7.14 -4.72
CA SER A 208 7.90 5.80 -5.03
C SER A 208 7.95 4.80 -3.88
N TRP A 209 8.13 5.26 -2.63
CA TRP A 209 8.37 4.38 -1.48
C TRP A 209 9.58 3.44 -1.67
N SER A 210 10.52 3.82 -2.52
CA SER A 210 11.62 2.98 -2.98
C SER A 210 12.59 2.63 -1.87
N THR A 211 12.85 1.34 -1.68
CA THR A 211 13.89 0.82 -0.78
C THR A 211 15.27 1.37 -1.15
N GLU A 212 15.56 1.46 -2.45
CA GLU A 212 16.85 1.92 -2.96
C GLU A 212 17.07 3.41 -2.68
N GLU A 213 16.06 4.25 -2.92
CA GLU A 213 16.14 5.68 -2.62
C GLU A 213 16.26 5.94 -1.10
N ALA A 214 15.52 5.15 -0.29
CA ALA A 214 15.64 5.18 1.15
C ALA A 214 17.07 4.81 1.61
N GLN A 215 17.64 3.77 1.04
CA GLN A 215 19.00 3.33 1.34
C GLN A 215 20.03 4.42 0.98
N LYS A 216 20.02 4.93 -0.24
CA LYS A 216 20.93 6.01 -0.70
C LYS A 216 20.89 7.22 0.22
N ARG A 217 19.67 7.67 0.53
CA ARG A 217 19.48 8.81 1.42
C ARG A 217 20.04 8.52 2.81
N PHE A 218 19.79 7.32 3.35
CA PHE A 218 20.23 6.98 4.69
C PHE A 218 21.74 6.74 4.79
N GLU A 219 22.38 6.18 3.76
CA GLU A 219 23.85 6.11 3.63
C GLU A 219 24.50 7.50 3.68
N ASN A 220 23.89 8.48 3.02
CA ASN A 220 24.34 9.87 3.09
C ASN A 220 24.21 10.44 4.50
N ILE A 221 23.12 10.16 5.20
CA ILE A 221 22.92 10.59 6.59
C ILE A 221 23.97 9.93 7.51
N VAL A 222 24.15 8.63 7.40
CA VAL A 222 25.14 7.88 8.17
C VAL A 222 26.54 8.49 8.00
N THR A 223 26.93 8.78 6.77
CA THR A 223 28.24 9.33 6.44
C THR A 223 28.40 10.77 6.91
N SER A 224 27.43 11.63 6.64
CA SER A 224 27.51 13.07 6.95
C SER A 224 27.46 13.37 8.45
N VAL A 225 26.70 12.59 9.21
CA VAL A 225 26.59 12.73 10.67
C VAL A 225 27.70 11.96 11.39
N GLY A 226 28.27 10.93 10.73
CA GLY A 226 29.25 10.04 11.36
C GLY A 226 28.59 8.98 12.24
N TYR A 227 27.37 8.56 11.94
CA TYR A 227 26.73 7.45 12.64
C TYR A 227 27.49 6.13 12.41
N GLY A 228 27.66 5.35 13.46
CA GLY A 228 28.33 4.06 13.36
C GLY A 228 28.52 3.37 14.69
N PRO A 229 28.84 2.07 14.70
CA PRO A 229 29.06 1.31 15.95
C PRO A 229 30.17 1.86 16.86
N LYS A 230 31.12 2.61 16.28
CA LYS A 230 32.23 3.29 16.98
C LYS A 230 32.17 4.82 16.80
N GLY A 231 31.17 5.34 16.12
CA GLY A 231 30.96 6.74 15.82
C GLY A 231 29.88 7.37 16.69
N VAL A 232 29.14 8.31 16.09
CA VAL A 232 27.97 8.91 16.73
C VAL A 232 26.89 7.84 16.91
N LYS A 233 26.33 7.76 18.12
CA LYS A 233 25.26 6.80 18.41
C LYS A 233 23.97 7.23 17.71
N LEU A 234 23.29 6.30 17.06
CA LEU A 234 21.91 6.44 16.59
C LEU A 234 21.00 5.61 17.51
N ASP A 235 20.01 6.24 18.11
CA ASP A 235 19.10 5.58 19.06
C ASP A 235 17.83 5.05 18.39
N ALA A 236 17.31 5.76 17.38
CA ALA A 236 16.10 5.37 16.68
C ALA A 236 16.01 5.92 15.26
N VAL A 237 15.23 5.25 14.43
CA VAL A 237 14.75 5.77 13.14
C VAL A 237 13.25 5.57 13.05
N MET A 238 12.52 6.66 12.84
CA MET A 238 11.11 6.62 12.49
C MET A 238 11.00 6.44 10.98
N ALA A 239 10.70 5.22 10.55
CA ALA A 239 10.41 4.89 9.15
C ALA A 239 8.91 4.60 9.00
N SER A 240 8.27 5.26 8.03
CA SER A 240 6.81 5.20 7.86
C SER A 240 6.33 3.86 7.35
N ASN A 241 7.14 3.10 6.57
CA ASN A 241 6.77 1.76 6.11
C ASN A 241 7.97 0.83 5.99
N ASP A 242 7.71 -0.42 5.66
CA ASP A 242 8.70 -1.49 5.62
C ASP A 242 9.68 -1.38 4.45
N SER A 243 9.27 -0.89 3.28
CA SER A 243 10.20 -0.69 2.17
C SER A 243 11.24 0.39 2.49
N THR A 244 10.84 1.49 3.13
CA THR A 244 11.78 2.52 3.61
C THR A 244 12.63 2.02 4.78
N ALA A 245 12.03 1.25 5.71
CA ALA A 245 12.76 0.61 6.80
C ALA A 245 13.82 -0.40 6.30
N GLN A 246 13.52 -1.14 5.22
CA GLN A 246 14.47 -2.04 4.58
C GLN A 246 15.66 -1.25 4.01
N GLY A 247 15.43 -0.11 3.38
CA GLY A 247 16.51 0.77 2.90
C GLY A 247 17.40 1.25 4.04
N VAL A 248 16.80 1.69 5.16
CA VAL A 248 17.51 2.05 6.39
C VAL A 248 18.32 0.87 6.93
N THR A 249 17.72 -0.32 6.97
CA THR A 249 18.40 -1.54 7.43
C THR A 249 19.62 -1.85 6.58
N ASN A 250 19.50 -1.79 5.26
CA ASN A 250 20.62 -2.02 4.34
C ASN A 250 21.77 -1.03 4.59
N ALA A 251 21.46 0.26 4.71
CA ALA A 251 22.45 1.30 4.99
C ALA A 251 23.18 1.09 6.32
N LEU A 252 22.42 0.74 7.38
CA LEU A 252 23.00 0.50 8.70
C LEU A 252 23.86 -0.76 8.75
N VAL A 253 23.42 -1.86 8.13
CA VAL A 253 24.20 -3.08 8.02
C VAL A 253 25.49 -2.82 7.22
N GLY A 254 25.40 -2.07 6.12
CA GLY A 254 26.55 -1.62 5.34
C GLY A 254 27.54 -0.78 6.16
N ALA A 255 27.04 -0.01 7.13
CA ALA A 255 27.85 0.77 8.07
C ALA A 255 28.38 -0.04 9.27
N GLY A 256 28.13 -1.35 9.31
CA GLY A 256 28.65 -2.27 10.33
C GLY A 256 27.77 -2.42 11.57
N TYR A 257 26.53 -1.96 11.55
CA TYR A 257 25.58 -2.23 12.63
C TYR A 257 25.18 -3.71 12.64
N THR A 258 24.95 -4.23 13.83
CA THR A 258 24.53 -5.60 14.09
C THR A 258 23.37 -5.59 15.08
N LYS A 259 22.74 -6.72 15.33
CA LYS A 259 21.70 -6.87 16.36
C LYS A 259 22.08 -6.24 17.71
N ALA A 260 23.37 -6.28 18.08
CA ALA A 260 23.82 -5.81 19.40
C ALA A 260 23.76 -4.28 19.55
N ASN A 261 23.76 -3.53 18.47
CA ASN A 261 23.81 -2.06 18.47
C ASN A 261 22.86 -1.42 17.45
N PHE A 262 21.89 -2.19 16.94
CA PHE A 262 20.91 -1.66 15.98
C PHE A 262 19.98 -0.68 16.68
N PRO A 263 19.69 0.49 16.07
CA PRO A 263 18.74 1.43 16.63
C PRO A 263 17.31 0.88 16.62
N LEU A 264 16.42 1.47 17.41
CA LEU A 264 14.99 1.21 17.23
C LEU A 264 14.58 1.64 15.81
N LEU A 265 13.86 0.78 15.10
CA LEU A 265 13.41 1.05 13.73
C LEU A 265 11.93 0.66 13.62
N THR A 266 11.11 1.64 13.20
CA THR A 266 9.68 1.39 12.90
C THR A 266 9.48 0.96 11.46
N GLY A 267 8.31 0.44 11.15
CA GLY A 267 7.86 0.07 9.82
C GLY A 267 6.33 -0.04 9.76
N GLN A 268 5.81 -0.42 8.62
CA GLN A 268 4.40 -0.66 8.35
C GLN A 268 4.29 -1.63 7.16
N ASP A 269 3.24 -2.43 7.13
CA ASP A 269 2.80 -3.42 6.16
C ASP A 269 3.17 -4.87 6.53
N CYS A 270 4.08 -5.09 7.48
CA CYS A 270 4.57 -6.42 7.87
C CYS A 270 5.05 -7.25 6.67
N ASP A 271 5.82 -6.64 5.77
CA ASP A 271 6.43 -7.34 4.64
C ASP A 271 7.31 -8.50 5.14
N LYS A 272 7.36 -9.61 4.37
CA LYS A 272 8.14 -10.80 4.76
C LYS A 272 9.59 -10.46 5.08
N ALA A 273 10.23 -9.55 4.34
CA ALA A 273 11.58 -9.10 4.61
C ALA A 273 11.71 -8.38 5.95
N SER A 274 10.76 -7.51 6.27
CA SER A 274 10.74 -6.76 7.53
C SER A 274 10.42 -7.65 8.73
N VAL A 275 9.53 -8.62 8.59
CA VAL A 275 9.31 -9.63 9.63
C VAL A 275 10.59 -10.43 9.90
N LYS A 276 11.34 -10.82 8.85
CA LYS A 276 12.67 -11.45 9.01
C LYS A 276 13.66 -10.52 9.72
N ASN A 277 13.68 -9.23 9.39
CA ASN A 277 14.51 -8.25 10.08
C ASN A 277 14.13 -8.11 11.56
N MET A 278 12.85 -8.17 11.89
CA MET A 278 12.44 -8.20 13.31
C MET A 278 12.98 -9.44 14.02
N LEU A 279 12.89 -10.62 13.41
CA LEU A 279 13.44 -11.87 13.95
C LEU A 279 14.96 -11.82 14.13
N LEU A 280 15.67 -11.15 13.22
CA LEU A 280 17.10 -10.92 13.29
C LEU A 280 17.50 -9.78 14.25
N GLY A 281 16.54 -9.02 14.78
CA GLY A 281 16.79 -7.86 15.64
C GLY A 281 17.32 -6.64 14.88
N LEU A 282 16.98 -6.50 13.59
CA LEU A 282 17.36 -5.41 12.69
C LEU A 282 16.16 -4.48 12.39
N GLN A 283 15.01 -4.75 12.97
CA GLN A 283 13.83 -3.89 12.98
C GLN A 283 13.06 -4.15 14.28
N SER A 284 12.41 -3.12 14.84
CA SER A 284 11.83 -3.24 16.18
C SER A 284 10.34 -3.52 16.16
N MET A 285 9.64 -3.02 15.15
CA MET A 285 8.20 -3.19 14.98
C MET A 285 7.77 -2.93 13.54
N SER A 286 6.60 -3.41 13.17
CA SER A 286 5.90 -3.01 11.95
C SER A 286 4.40 -2.87 12.22
N ILE A 287 3.72 -1.98 11.55
CA ILE A 287 2.26 -1.88 11.62
C ILE A 287 1.66 -2.91 10.67
N PHE A 288 0.87 -3.84 11.22
CA PHE A 288 0.13 -4.80 10.44
C PHE A 288 -1.16 -4.18 9.91
N LYS A 289 -1.27 -4.12 8.61
CA LYS A 289 -2.47 -3.76 7.86
C LYS A 289 -2.92 -5.00 7.10
N ASP A 290 -3.89 -5.73 7.63
CA ASP A 290 -4.35 -6.97 7.01
C ASP A 290 -5.07 -6.68 5.69
N THR A 291 -4.40 -6.96 4.58
CA THR A 291 -4.91 -6.73 3.22
C THR A 291 -6.17 -7.55 2.92
N ARG A 292 -6.39 -8.66 3.64
CA ARG A 292 -7.61 -9.48 3.54
C ARG A 292 -8.82 -8.73 4.11
N THR A 293 -8.62 -8.04 5.22
CA THR A 293 -9.68 -7.24 5.89
C THR A 293 -10.06 -6.04 5.04
N LEU A 294 -9.09 -5.33 4.47
CA LEU A 294 -9.37 -4.18 3.60
C LEU A 294 -10.08 -4.63 2.32
N ALA A 295 -9.64 -5.74 1.70
CA ALA A 295 -10.31 -6.32 0.54
C ALA A 295 -11.76 -6.72 0.87
N ALA A 296 -12.01 -7.39 2.01
CA ALA A 296 -13.35 -7.77 2.43
C ALA A 296 -14.27 -6.55 2.57
N GLN A 297 -13.76 -5.47 3.15
CA GLN A 297 -14.51 -4.24 3.29
C GLN A 297 -14.88 -3.62 1.94
N VAL A 298 -13.95 -3.62 0.97
CA VAL A 298 -14.26 -3.12 -0.37
C VAL A 298 -15.27 -4.01 -1.09
N VAL A 299 -15.22 -5.33 -0.90
CA VAL A 299 -16.24 -6.25 -1.46
C VAL A 299 -17.62 -5.93 -0.90
N GLU A 300 -17.74 -5.60 0.40
CA GLU A 300 -19.01 -5.13 0.99
C GLU A 300 -19.46 -3.81 0.35
N MET A 301 -18.55 -2.85 0.15
CA MET A 301 -18.86 -1.57 -0.51
C MET A 301 -19.32 -1.78 -1.95
N VAL A 302 -18.60 -2.57 -2.75
CA VAL A 302 -18.98 -2.93 -4.13
C VAL A 302 -20.34 -3.60 -4.17
N THR A 303 -20.60 -4.53 -3.24
CA THR A 303 -21.87 -5.24 -3.15
C THR A 303 -23.04 -4.31 -2.80
N ALA A 304 -22.80 -3.36 -1.89
CA ALA A 304 -23.80 -2.35 -1.55
C ALA A 304 -24.13 -1.43 -2.73
N ILE A 305 -23.09 -0.98 -3.47
CA ILE A 305 -23.26 -0.20 -4.70
C ILE A 305 -24.09 -0.98 -5.74
N ALA A 306 -23.70 -2.24 -6.01
CA ALA A 306 -24.39 -3.07 -6.99
C ALA A 306 -25.87 -3.33 -6.66
N LYS A 307 -26.22 -3.35 -5.36
CA LYS A 307 -27.60 -3.52 -4.88
C LYS A 307 -28.37 -2.22 -4.70
N GLY A 308 -27.73 -1.07 -4.90
CA GLY A 308 -28.33 0.23 -4.59
C GLY A 308 -28.67 0.44 -3.11
N SER A 309 -27.93 -0.25 -2.21
CA SER A 309 -28.10 -0.14 -0.76
C SER A 309 -27.07 0.82 -0.15
N THR A 310 -27.25 1.15 1.13
CA THR A 310 -26.33 2.05 1.84
C THR A 310 -24.94 1.43 1.91
N VAL A 311 -23.93 2.15 1.38
CA VAL A 311 -22.53 1.73 1.41
C VAL A 311 -21.98 1.90 2.84
N PRO A 312 -21.33 0.87 3.41
CA PRO A 312 -20.75 0.97 4.75
C PRO A 312 -19.59 1.95 4.77
N VAL A 313 -19.65 2.93 5.68
CA VAL A 313 -18.59 3.91 5.95
C VAL A 313 -18.58 4.23 7.45
N ASN A 314 -17.40 4.51 8.02
CA ASN A 314 -17.24 4.86 9.43
C ASN A 314 -16.59 6.24 9.65
N ASP A 315 -16.13 6.90 8.58
CA ASP A 315 -15.65 8.28 8.62
C ASP A 315 -16.30 9.12 7.51
N LYS A 316 -16.77 10.33 7.89
CA LYS A 316 -17.39 11.30 6.99
C LYS A 316 -16.89 12.73 7.24
N LYS A 317 -15.66 12.86 7.80
CA LYS A 317 -15.15 14.16 8.26
C LYS A 317 -13.67 14.38 7.97
N THR A 318 -12.87 13.31 7.88
CA THR A 318 -11.42 13.41 7.94
C THR A 318 -10.77 13.58 6.57
N TYR A 319 -11.28 12.87 5.57
CA TYR A 319 -10.60 12.76 4.28
C TYR A 319 -11.22 13.70 3.24
N ASP A 320 -10.66 14.93 3.19
CA ASP A 320 -10.95 15.89 2.13
C ASP A 320 -9.98 15.67 0.96
N ASN A 321 -10.53 15.46 -0.23
CA ASN A 321 -9.72 15.24 -1.43
C ASN A 321 -9.53 16.50 -2.28
N GLY A 322 -9.88 17.69 -1.75
CA GLY A 322 -9.81 18.96 -2.46
C GLY A 322 -11.09 19.33 -3.24
N THR A 323 -12.03 18.39 -3.40
CA THR A 323 -13.38 18.66 -3.94
C THR A 323 -14.46 18.49 -2.90
N GLY A 324 -14.11 17.93 -1.74
CA GLY A 324 -14.99 17.71 -0.59
C GLY A 324 -14.57 16.51 0.24
N ILE A 325 -15.34 16.28 1.30
CA ILE A 325 -15.12 15.13 2.19
C ILE A 325 -15.60 13.84 1.50
N ILE A 326 -14.71 12.88 1.36
CA ILE A 326 -15.02 11.57 0.78
C ILE A 326 -15.47 10.62 1.90
N PRO A 327 -16.70 10.06 1.83
CA PRO A 327 -17.16 9.06 2.78
C PRO A 327 -16.22 7.86 2.77
N SER A 328 -15.66 7.52 3.94
CA SER A 328 -14.56 6.57 4.05
C SER A 328 -14.88 5.42 4.99
N PHE A 329 -14.31 4.25 4.71
CA PHE A 329 -14.20 3.17 5.68
C PHE A 329 -12.73 2.97 6.06
N LEU A 330 -12.44 3.12 7.35
CA LEU A 330 -11.10 3.01 7.91
C LEU A 330 -11.01 1.74 8.74
N CYS A 331 -10.18 0.80 8.30
CA CYS A 331 -9.80 -0.37 9.07
C CYS A 331 -8.83 0.01 10.19
N GLU A 332 -8.85 -0.73 11.29
CA GLU A 332 -7.94 -0.53 12.40
C GLU A 332 -6.55 -1.08 12.08
N PRO A 333 -5.49 -0.28 12.20
CA PRO A 333 -4.12 -0.77 12.13
C PRO A 333 -3.71 -1.40 13.47
N VAL A 334 -2.95 -2.50 13.41
CA VAL A 334 -2.40 -3.19 14.58
C VAL A 334 -0.89 -3.24 14.47
N PHE A 335 -0.14 -2.97 15.54
CA PHE A 335 1.31 -3.09 15.47
C PHE A 335 1.79 -4.52 15.81
N ALA A 336 2.79 -4.99 15.07
CA ALA A 336 3.48 -6.25 15.28
C ALA A 336 4.88 -6.01 15.85
N THR A 337 5.25 -6.82 16.81
CA THR A 337 6.60 -6.91 17.40
C THR A 337 6.97 -8.39 17.56
N LEU A 338 8.14 -8.67 18.11
CA LEU A 338 8.54 -10.06 18.44
C LEU A 338 7.59 -10.73 19.46
N ASP A 339 6.86 -9.93 20.23
CA ASP A 339 5.98 -10.48 21.29
C ASP A 339 4.66 -11.03 20.73
N ASN A 340 4.18 -10.53 19.56
CA ASN A 340 2.86 -10.85 19.04
C ASN A 340 2.81 -11.22 17.55
N TYR A 341 3.94 -11.20 16.83
CA TYR A 341 3.94 -11.49 15.38
C TYR A 341 3.38 -12.87 15.03
N LYS A 342 3.57 -13.88 15.91
CA LYS A 342 3.06 -15.22 15.66
C LYS A 342 1.53 -15.23 15.63
N GLU A 343 0.89 -14.66 16.64
CA GLU A 343 -0.58 -14.53 16.70
C GLU A 343 -1.11 -13.77 15.49
N LEU A 344 -0.50 -12.59 15.19
CA LEU A 344 -0.99 -11.69 14.14
C LEU A 344 -0.75 -12.23 12.73
N LEU A 345 0.39 -12.85 12.46
CA LEU A 345 0.83 -13.16 11.11
C LEU A 345 0.79 -14.65 10.79
N ILE A 346 1.06 -15.54 11.78
CA ILE A 346 1.15 -16.99 11.54
C ILE A 346 -0.17 -17.67 11.91
N ASP A 347 -0.62 -17.52 13.14
CA ASP A 347 -1.84 -18.18 13.63
C ASP A 347 -3.09 -17.66 12.89
N SER A 348 -3.07 -16.40 12.45
CA SER A 348 -4.11 -15.82 11.59
C SER A 348 -4.09 -16.39 10.16
N GLY A 349 -3.06 -17.12 9.75
CA GLY A 349 -2.88 -17.64 8.40
C GLY A 349 -2.50 -16.58 7.36
N TYR A 350 -2.00 -15.41 7.77
CA TYR A 350 -1.52 -14.37 6.84
C TYR A 350 -0.20 -14.79 6.17
N TYR A 351 0.70 -15.38 6.96
CA TYR A 351 1.94 -16.02 6.50
C TYR A 351 2.07 -17.43 7.07
N THR A 352 2.89 -18.24 6.43
CA THR A 352 3.41 -19.49 7.01
C THR A 352 4.75 -19.22 7.70
N GLU A 353 5.17 -20.10 8.62
CA GLU A 353 6.51 -20.00 9.21
C GLU A 353 7.62 -20.07 8.15
N ALA A 354 7.42 -20.83 7.07
CA ALA A 354 8.35 -20.92 5.95
C ALA A 354 8.53 -19.58 5.21
N ASP A 355 7.48 -18.76 5.13
CA ASP A 355 7.53 -17.45 4.48
C ASP A 355 8.50 -16.48 5.15
N ILE A 356 8.61 -16.58 6.48
CA ILE A 356 9.39 -15.67 7.32
C ILE A 356 10.62 -16.34 7.96
N ALA A 357 10.95 -17.58 7.57
CA ALA A 357 12.11 -18.28 8.09
C ALA A 357 13.40 -17.49 7.83
N VAL A 358 14.21 -17.31 8.86
CA VAL A 358 15.57 -16.78 8.80
C VAL A 358 16.53 -17.95 8.64
N LYS A 359 17.40 -17.87 7.62
CA LYS A 359 18.43 -18.88 7.35
C LYS A 359 19.68 -18.60 8.16
#